data_c993b76c9bd656002ad2a0a37e69dd19
#
_entry.id   c993b76c9bd656002ad2a0a37e69dd19
#
_cell.length_a   1.000
_cell.length_b   1.000
_cell.length_c   1.000
_cell.angle_alpha   90.00
_cell.angle_beta   90.00
_cell.angle_gamma   90.00
#
_symmetry.space_group_name_H-M   'P 1'
#
loop_
_entity.id
_entity.type
_entity.pdbx_description
1 polymer ?
#
loop_
_entity_poly.entity_id
_entity_poly.type
_entity_poly.pdbx_seq_one_letter_code
_entity_poly.pdbx_strand_id
1 'polypeptide(L)'
;MATYEYPDYYESFHCIGGICKDSCCAGWEVDVDDDSAELYSNVPAALPMGARFRKELYKDAEGFKFHLTHDKRCPFLNRADNLCDIISEMGEGALCVTCTEYPRYFCDGPEYEQVDLTLSCPEAVRIFYSSEEPLTYVQYEEPLHDTDWEEDPFDEEDDFSDGTEEDWDDAEEELDDEEDVVDDGYS
;
A
#
# COMPACT_ATOMS: atom_id res chain seq x y z
N MET A 1 31.47 9.69 1.47
CA MET A 1 30.28 10.28 0.83
C MET A 1 29.56 9.11 0.22
N ALA A 2 28.29 8.95 0.51
CA ALA A 2 27.48 7.92 -0.16
C ALA A 2 27.42 8.22 -1.65
N THR A 3 27.41 7.17 -2.45
CA THR A 3 27.21 7.28 -3.91
C THR A 3 25.77 6.96 -4.21
N TYR A 4 25.09 7.88 -4.89
CA TYR A 4 23.71 7.70 -5.34
C TYR A 4 23.70 7.39 -6.82
N GLU A 5 22.97 6.36 -7.24
CA GLU A 5 22.93 5.97 -8.64
C GLU A 5 21.57 5.40 -9.05
N TYR A 6 21.22 5.63 -10.32
CA TYR A 6 20.04 5.03 -10.95
C TYR A 6 20.34 4.63 -12.40
N PRO A 7 19.63 3.63 -12.96
CA PRO A 7 19.85 3.23 -14.35
C PRO A 7 19.40 4.32 -15.33
N ASP A 8 20.06 4.43 -16.45
CA ASP A 8 19.85 5.47 -17.47
C ASP A 8 18.44 5.54 -18.04
N TYR A 9 17.66 4.46 -17.95
CA TYR A 9 16.26 4.43 -18.36
C TYR A 9 15.28 4.93 -17.29
N TYR A 10 15.72 5.14 -16.06
CA TYR A 10 14.86 5.46 -14.90
C TYR A 10 14.01 6.71 -15.12
N GLU A 11 14.62 7.80 -15.61
CA GLU A 11 13.92 9.06 -15.85
C GLU A 11 12.91 8.98 -17.01
N SER A 12 13.05 7.96 -17.88
CA SER A 12 12.11 7.72 -18.96
C SER A 12 10.81 7.08 -18.53
N PHE A 13 10.73 6.64 -17.27
CA PHE A 13 9.55 5.97 -16.75
C PHE A 13 8.41 6.95 -16.48
N HIS A 14 7.24 6.65 -17.07
CA HIS A 14 5.98 7.31 -16.79
C HIS A 14 4.89 6.25 -16.73
N CYS A 15 4.10 6.26 -15.64
CA CYS A 15 2.99 5.33 -15.52
C CYS A 15 1.98 5.53 -16.66
N ILE A 16 1.63 4.44 -17.34
CA ILE A 16 0.66 4.46 -18.44
C ILE A 16 -0.80 4.37 -17.99
N GLY A 17 -1.04 4.34 -16.68
CA GLY A 17 -2.38 4.42 -16.09
C GLY A 17 -3.35 3.36 -16.60
N GLY A 18 -4.56 3.77 -16.94
CA GLY A 18 -5.67 2.88 -17.34
C GLY A 18 -5.44 2.03 -18.59
N ILE A 19 -4.42 2.35 -19.42
CA ILE A 19 -4.06 1.51 -20.57
C ILE A 19 -3.13 0.34 -20.20
N CYS A 20 -2.63 0.31 -18.96
CA CYS A 20 -1.83 -0.81 -18.45
C CYS A 20 -2.68 -2.09 -18.39
N LYS A 21 -2.18 -3.17 -19.01
CA LYS A 21 -2.88 -4.47 -19.02
C LYS A 21 -2.70 -5.27 -17.74
N ASP A 22 -1.56 -5.09 -17.08
CA ASP A 22 -1.17 -5.77 -15.85
C ASP A 22 -1.00 -4.72 -14.75
N SER A 23 -2.13 -4.23 -14.23
CA SER A 23 -2.15 -3.18 -13.23
C SER A 23 -1.42 -3.58 -11.94
N CYS A 24 -0.59 -2.68 -11.42
CA CYS A 24 0.03 -2.81 -10.09
C CYS A 24 -1.00 -2.88 -8.94
N CYS A 25 -2.25 -2.52 -9.20
CA CYS A 25 -3.36 -2.65 -8.27
C CYS A 25 -4.00 -4.05 -8.29
N ALA A 26 -3.31 -5.08 -8.77
CA ALA A 26 -3.83 -6.44 -8.86
C ALA A 26 -2.76 -7.49 -8.57
N GLY A 27 -3.16 -8.57 -7.90
CA GLY A 27 -2.33 -9.76 -7.69
C GLY A 27 -1.54 -9.80 -6.39
N TRP A 28 -1.47 -8.72 -5.63
CA TRP A 28 -0.75 -8.63 -4.36
C TRP A 28 -1.47 -7.67 -3.40
N GLU A 29 -1.19 -7.82 -2.11
CA GLU A 29 -1.73 -6.95 -1.06
C GLU A 29 -0.90 -5.66 -1.00
N VAL A 30 -1.58 -4.53 -0.88
CA VAL A 30 -0.95 -3.22 -0.76
C VAL A 30 -0.85 -2.89 0.72
N ASP A 31 0.37 -2.73 1.19
CA ASP A 31 0.65 -2.21 2.53
C ASP A 31 0.38 -0.71 2.56
N VAL A 32 -0.31 -0.27 3.60
CA VAL A 32 -0.69 1.12 3.81
C VAL A 32 0.07 1.62 5.04
N ASP A 33 0.87 2.65 4.86
CA ASP A 33 1.59 3.28 5.95
C ASP A 33 0.64 3.93 6.98
N ASP A 34 1.14 4.15 8.20
CA ASP A 34 0.32 4.65 9.31
C ASP A 34 -0.26 6.04 9.02
N ASP A 35 0.48 6.94 8.38
CA ASP A 35 0.02 8.29 8.04
C ASP A 35 -1.11 8.25 7.01
N SER A 36 -0.96 7.44 5.98
CA SER A 36 -2.01 7.21 4.99
C SER A 36 -3.24 6.54 5.61
N ALA A 37 -3.06 5.59 6.51
CA ALA A 37 -4.15 4.94 7.23
C ALA A 37 -4.90 5.94 8.12
N GLU A 38 -4.20 6.86 8.78
CA GLU A 38 -4.81 7.96 9.54
C GLU A 38 -5.59 8.90 8.61
N LEU A 39 -4.98 9.33 7.49
CA LEU A 39 -5.66 10.15 6.47
C LEU A 39 -6.97 9.50 6.03
N TYR A 40 -6.95 8.21 5.66
CA TYR A 40 -8.13 7.48 5.20
C TYR A 40 -9.20 7.33 6.28
N SER A 41 -8.79 7.12 7.52
CA SER A 41 -9.68 7.01 8.68
C SER A 41 -10.38 8.32 9.00
N ASN A 42 -9.74 9.45 8.71
CA ASN A 42 -10.27 10.80 8.92
C ASN A 42 -11.25 11.25 7.83
N VAL A 43 -11.31 10.58 6.68
CA VAL A 43 -12.31 10.89 5.65
C VAL A 43 -13.73 10.64 6.21
N PRO A 44 -14.65 11.62 6.19
CA PRO A 44 -15.98 11.46 6.76
C PRO A 44 -16.75 10.26 6.19
N ALA A 45 -17.35 9.44 7.08
CA ALA A 45 -18.11 8.25 6.67
C ALA A 45 -19.34 8.57 5.80
N ALA A 46 -19.81 9.81 5.85
CA ALA A 46 -20.91 10.27 5.01
C ALA A 46 -20.52 10.44 3.54
N LEU A 47 -19.22 10.52 3.24
CA LEU A 47 -18.70 10.57 1.88
C LEU A 47 -18.50 9.14 1.35
N PRO A 48 -18.76 8.90 0.04
CA PRO A 48 -18.59 7.59 -0.57
C PRO A 48 -17.20 6.99 -0.34
N MET A 49 -16.16 7.81 -0.49
CA MET A 49 -14.77 7.37 -0.28
C MET A 49 -14.51 7.00 1.18
N GLY A 50 -14.99 7.78 2.15
CA GLY A 50 -14.84 7.49 3.56
C GLY A 50 -15.55 6.21 3.99
N ALA A 51 -16.73 5.92 3.41
CA ALA A 51 -17.41 4.65 3.64
C ALA A 51 -16.62 3.45 3.06
N ARG A 52 -15.99 3.64 1.89
CA ARG A 52 -15.14 2.61 1.27
C ARG A 52 -13.89 2.34 2.09
N PHE A 53 -13.18 3.37 2.56
CA PHE A 53 -12.01 3.19 3.41
C PHE A 53 -12.32 2.37 4.66
N ARG A 54 -13.40 2.68 5.37
CA ARG A 54 -13.81 1.92 6.58
C ARG A 54 -14.16 0.47 6.31
N LYS A 55 -14.56 0.15 5.10
CA LYS A 55 -14.88 -1.22 4.71
C LYS A 55 -13.66 -1.99 4.23
N GLU A 56 -12.76 -1.33 3.51
CA GLU A 56 -11.70 -1.99 2.75
C GLU A 56 -10.32 -1.90 3.44
N LEU A 57 -10.12 -0.95 4.39
CA LEU A 57 -8.89 -0.84 5.18
C LEU A 57 -9.01 -1.72 6.42
N TYR A 58 -8.00 -2.54 6.67
CA TYR A 58 -7.91 -3.34 7.89
C TYR A 58 -6.49 -3.32 8.45
N LYS A 59 -6.32 -3.71 9.71
CA LYS A 59 -5.03 -3.85 10.37
C LYS A 59 -4.83 -5.30 10.78
N ASP A 60 -3.66 -5.85 10.50
CA ASP A 60 -3.21 -7.14 11.01
C ASP A 60 -1.92 -6.98 11.84
N ALA A 61 -1.22 -8.08 12.10
CA ALA A 61 0.03 -8.06 12.87
C ALA A 61 1.21 -7.38 12.13
N GLU A 62 1.09 -7.18 10.82
CA GLU A 62 2.14 -6.60 9.98
C GLU A 62 1.87 -5.13 9.67
N GLY A 63 0.63 -4.63 9.86
CA GLY A 63 0.27 -3.24 9.60
C GLY A 63 -1.09 -3.07 8.94
N PHE A 64 -1.32 -1.90 8.35
CA PHE A 64 -2.55 -1.63 7.61
C PHE A 64 -2.46 -2.13 6.18
N LYS A 65 -3.57 -2.65 5.66
CA LYS A 65 -3.70 -3.19 4.30
C LYS A 65 -5.10 -2.94 3.75
N PHE A 66 -5.25 -3.04 2.42
CA PHE A 66 -6.56 -3.07 1.79
C PHE A 66 -7.04 -4.51 1.56
N HIS A 67 -8.31 -4.80 1.86
CA HIS A 67 -8.95 -6.05 1.46
C HIS A 67 -9.00 -6.16 -0.05
N LEU A 68 -8.33 -7.18 -0.60
CA LEU A 68 -8.44 -7.45 -2.02
C LEU A 68 -9.84 -8.00 -2.36
N THR A 69 -10.32 -7.64 -3.53
CA THR A 69 -11.53 -8.24 -4.09
C THR A 69 -11.32 -9.74 -4.37
N HIS A 70 -12.39 -10.50 -4.61
CA HIS A 70 -12.31 -11.96 -4.87
C HIS A 70 -11.41 -12.30 -6.07
N ASP A 71 -11.25 -11.40 -7.03
CA ASP A 71 -10.34 -11.50 -8.18
C ASP A 71 -8.98 -10.85 -7.93
N LYS A 72 -8.61 -10.68 -6.65
CA LYS A 72 -7.34 -10.17 -6.16
C LYS A 72 -6.96 -8.79 -6.71
N ARG A 73 -7.92 -7.91 -6.82
CA ARG A 73 -7.70 -6.52 -7.23
C ARG A 73 -7.84 -5.59 -6.03
N CYS A 74 -7.11 -4.50 -6.05
CA CYS A 74 -7.33 -3.41 -5.10
C CYS A 74 -8.80 -2.94 -5.18
N PRO A 75 -9.48 -2.72 -4.04
CA PRO A 75 -10.87 -2.28 -4.03
C PRO A 75 -11.07 -0.89 -4.63
N PHE A 76 -9.99 -0.10 -4.73
CA PHE A 76 -10.00 1.26 -5.29
C PHE A 76 -9.62 1.31 -6.77
N LEU A 77 -9.34 0.16 -7.40
CA LEU A 77 -9.12 0.09 -8.85
C LEU A 77 -10.47 0.06 -9.58
N ASN A 78 -10.79 1.13 -10.26
CA ASN A 78 -12.04 1.27 -11.03
C ASN A 78 -12.09 0.24 -12.17
N ARG A 79 -13.22 -0.45 -12.28
CA ARG A 79 -13.40 -1.49 -13.29
C ARG A 79 -13.77 -0.96 -14.69
N ALA A 80 -14.21 0.29 -14.77
CA ALA A 80 -14.65 0.88 -16.04
C ALA A 80 -13.48 1.39 -16.89
N ASP A 81 -12.50 2.00 -16.22
CA ASP A 81 -11.38 2.69 -16.88
C ASP A 81 -10.00 2.22 -16.40
N ASN A 82 -9.98 1.32 -15.41
CA ASN A 82 -8.77 0.78 -14.81
C ASN A 82 -7.87 1.86 -14.17
N LEU A 83 -8.47 2.94 -13.67
CA LEU A 83 -7.80 4.01 -12.93
C LEU A 83 -8.00 3.83 -11.41
N CYS A 84 -7.18 4.52 -10.62
CA CYS A 84 -7.29 4.53 -9.17
C CYS A 84 -8.34 5.55 -8.71
N ASP A 85 -9.38 5.10 -8.02
CA ASP A 85 -10.43 6.00 -7.49
C ASP A 85 -9.87 6.95 -6.41
N ILE A 86 -8.83 6.56 -5.65
CA ILE A 86 -8.18 7.45 -4.69
C ILE A 86 -7.58 8.65 -5.42
N ILE A 87 -6.82 8.42 -6.50
CA ILE A 87 -6.27 9.50 -7.32
C ILE A 87 -7.40 10.35 -7.91
N SER A 88 -8.42 9.72 -8.47
CA SER A 88 -9.50 10.41 -9.17
C SER A 88 -10.35 11.29 -8.26
N GLU A 89 -10.56 10.89 -7.01
CA GLU A 89 -11.43 11.58 -6.06
C GLU A 89 -10.67 12.46 -5.05
N MET A 90 -9.43 12.12 -4.72
CA MET A 90 -8.66 12.80 -3.67
C MET A 90 -7.32 13.39 -4.16
N GLY A 91 -6.87 13.00 -5.34
CA GLY A 91 -5.58 13.42 -5.90
C GLY A 91 -4.43 12.47 -5.56
N GLU A 92 -3.30 12.66 -6.24
CA GLU A 92 -2.10 11.82 -6.09
C GLU A 92 -1.51 11.89 -4.67
N GLY A 93 -1.57 13.05 -4.02
CA GLY A 93 -1.09 13.23 -2.65
C GLY A 93 -1.87 12.46 -1.58
N ALA A 94 -2.93 11.73 -1.95
CA ALA A 94 -3.67 10.85 -1.06
C ALA A 94 -3.29 9.37 -1.24
N LEU A 95 -2.31 9.06 -2.07
CA LEU A 95 -1.79 7.69 -2.20
C LEU A 95 -0.93 7.34 -0.98
N CYS A 96 -0.99 6.07 -0.56
CA CYS A 96 -0.02 5.56 0.41
C CYS A 96 1.37 5.43 -0.23
N VAL A 97 2.40 5.35 0.62
CA VAL A 97 3.81 5.28 0.22
C VAL A 97 4.02 4.18 -0.82
N THR A 98 3.55 2.97 -0.55
CA THR A 98 3.66 1.83 -1.49
C THR A 98 3.11 2.15 -2.88
N CYS A 99 1.97 2.83 -2.97
CA CYS A 99 1.36 3.19 -4.25
C CYS A 99 2.07 4.36 -4.95
N THR A 100 2.67 5.26 -4.18
CA THR A 100 3.42 6.40 -4.70
C THR A 100 4.76 5.97 -5.27
N GLU A 101 5.45 5.08 -4.57
CA GLU A 101 6.79 4.65 -4.95
C GLU A 101 6.79 3.62 -6.07
N TYR A 102 5.81 2.72 -6.11
CA TYR A 102 5.80 1.68 -7.16
C TYR A 102 5.82 2.28 -8.56
N PRO A 103 6.66 1.81 -9.47
CA PRO A 103 7.51 0.61 -9.42
C PRO A 103 8.96 0.88 -8.97
N ARG A 104 9.22 1.96 -8.31
CA ARG A 104 10.54 2.28 -7.78
C ARG A 104 10.84 1.41 -6.57
N TYR A 105 12.07 1.01 -6.44
CA TYR A 105 12.58 0.39 -5.24
C TYR A 105 13.99 0.93 -4.93
N PHE A 106 14.31 0.97 -3.66
CA PHE A 106 15.52 1.55 -3.13
C PHE A 106 16.37 0.44 -2.54
N CYS A 107 17.66 0.45 -2.84
CA CYS A 107 18.65 -0.47 -2.29
C CYS A 107 19.70 0.34 -1.57
N ASP A 108 19.64 0.34 -0.25
CA ASP A 108 20.57 1.10 0.58
C ASP A 108 21.72 0.22 1.03
N GLY A 109 22.93 0.72 0.83
CA GLY A 109 24.14 0.13 1.32
C GLY A 109 24.93 1.11 2.19
N PRO A 110 25.99 0.66 2.88
CA PRO A 110 26.76 1.54 3.81
C PRO A 110 27.39 2.76 3.12
N GLU A 111 27.60 2.70 1.82
CA GLU A 111 28.32 3.73 1.06
C GLU A 111 27.60 4.09 -0.25
N TYR A 112 26.44 3.52 -0.51
CA TYR A 112 25.68 3.79 -1.75
C TYR A 112 24.18 3.68 -1.51
N GLU A 113 23.43 4.41 -2.29
CA GLU A 113 21.99 4.25 -2.48
C GLU A 113 21.74 4.05 -3.97
N GLN A 114 20.98 3.03 -4.31
CA GLN A 114 20.59 2.76 -5.67
C GLN A 114 19.07 2.74 -5.78
N VAL A 115 18.56 3.49 -6.73
CA VAL A 115 17.15 3.48 -7.09
C VAL A 115 16.99 2.77 -8.43
N ASP A 116 16.02 1.87 -8.53
CA ASP A 116 15.72 1.17 -9.78
C ASP A 116 14.20 0.98 -9.95
N LEU A 117 13.80 0.41 -11.08
CA LEU A 117 12.41 0.08 -11.39
C LEU A 117 12.22 -1.43 -11.39
N THR A 118 11.26 -1.90 -10.58
CA THR A 118 10.94 -3.34 -10.57
C THR A 118 10.41 -3.81 -11.92
N LEU A 119 10.96 -4.91 -12.41
CA LEU A 119 10.51 -5.55 -13.65
C LEU A 119 9.14 -6.28 -13.51
N SER A 120 8.48 -6.17 -12.37
CA SER A 120 7.07 -6.54 -12.25
C SER A 120 6.13 -5.51 -12.89
N CYS A 121 6.61 -4.31 -13.21
CA CYS A 121 5.88 -3.30 -13.96
C CYS A 121 6.06 -3.49 -15.47
N PRO A 122 4.99 -3.74 -16.26
CA PRO A 122 5.10 -3.93 -17.71
C PRO A 122 5.72 -2.74 -18.46
N GLU A 123 5.47 -1.52 -17.98
CA GLU A 123 6.04 -0.34 -18.59
C GLU A 123 7.53 -0.20 -18.29
N ALA A 124 7.98 -0.51 -17.08
CA ALA A 124 9.39 -0.60 -16.74
C ALA A 124 10.11 -1.64 -17.63
N VAL A 125 9.51 -2.83 -17.79
CA VAL A 125 10.02 -3.86 -18.70
C VAL A 125 10.11 -3.35 -20.14
N ARG A 126 9.06 -2.68 -20.64
CA ARG A 126 9.05 -2.15 -21.98
C ARG A 126 10.18 -1.15 -22.22
N ILE A 127 10.37 -0.23 -21.26
CA ILE A 127 11.44 0.78 -21.33
C ILE A 127 12.81 0.10 -21.30
N PHE A 128 13.02 -0.79 -20.32
CA PHE A 128 14.27 -1.53 -20.18
C PHE A 128 14.69 -2.24 -21.49
N TYR A 129 13.75 -2.94 -22.13
CA TYR A 129 14.04 -3.65 -23.39
C TYR A 129 13.96 -2.79 -24.66
N SER A 130 13.59 -1.53 -24.55
CA SER A 130 13.54 -0.63 -25.72
C SER A 130 14.90 -0.02 -26.06
N SER A 131 15.85 -0.03 -25.14
CA SER A 131 17.21 0.43 -25.38
C SER A 131 18.02 -0.67 -26.09
N GLU A 132 18.74 -0.28 -27.15
CA GLU A 132 19.74 -1.14 -27.81
C GLU A 132 21.16 -0.92 -27.21
N GLU A 133 21.32 0.12 -26.41
CA GLU A 133 22.58 0.45 -25.75
C GLU A 133 22.75 -0.38 -24.46
N PRO A 134 24.01 -0.70 -24.09
CA PRO A 134 24.26 -1.34 -22.80
C PRO A 134 23.78 -0.49 -21.64
N LEU A 135 23.19 -1.14 -20.61
CA LEU A 135 22.76 -0.48 -19.39
C LEU A 135 23.93 0.27 -18.74
N THR A 136 23.69 1.52 -18.41
CA THR A 136 24.61 2.37 -17.64
C THR A 136 23.91 2.96 -16.43
N TYR A 137 24.70 3.35 -15.43
CA TYR A 137 24.18 4.01 -14.22
C TYR A 137 24.59 5.47 -14.20
N VAL A 138 23.64 6.32 -13.86
CA VAL A 138 23.84 7.76 -13.66
C VAL A 138 24.06 8.01 -12.18
N GLN A 139 25.14 8.71 -11.84
CA GLN A 139 25.40 9.12 -10.46
C GLN A 139 24.77 10.48 -10.19
N TYR A 140 24.23 10.66 -8.98
CA TYR A 140 23.67 11.93 -8.52
C TYR A 140 24.20 12.28 -7.12
N GLU A 141 24.16 13.56 -6.76
CA GLU A 141 24.80 14.07 -5.56
C GLU A 141 23.88 14.12 -4.33
N GLU A 142 22.56 14.12 -4.56
CA GLU A 142 21.54 14.19 -3.52
C GLU A 142 20.58 13.02 -3.63
N PRO A 143 20.07 12.46 -2.54
CA PRO A 143 19.11 11.35 -2.59
C PRO A 143 17.86 11.77 -3.38
N LEU A 144 17.38 10.88 -4.28
CA LEU A 144 16.13 11.07 -5.03
C LEU A 144 14.89 10.88 -4.15
N HIS A 145 15.10 10.42 -2.99
CA HIS A 145 14.12 10.11 -1.98
C HIS A 145 14.37 11.07 -0.80
N ASP A 146 13.34 11.76 -0.37
CA ASP A 146 13.41 12.57 0.86
C ASP A 146 13.61 11.62 2.05
N THR A 147 14.88 11.40 2.38
CA THR A 147 15.28 10.66 3.59
C THR A 147 15.24 11.53 4.84
N ASP A 148 14.49 12.62 4.84
CA ASP A 148 14.18 13.37 6.05
C ASP A 148 13.25 12.55 6.98
N TRP A 149 13.70 11.32 7.29
CA TRP A 149 13.42 10.74 8.59
C TRP A 149 14.23 11.56 9.58
N GLU A 150 13.76 12.74 9.92
CA GLU A 150 14.21 13.40 11.12
C GLU A 150 14.08 12.35 12.22
N GLU A 151 15.24 11.97 12.80
CA GLU A 151 15.27 11.15 14.01
C GLU A 151 14.22 11.75 14.94
N ASP A 152 13.17 10.98 15.23
CA ASP A 152 12.06 11.43 16.07
C ASP A 152 12.67 11.90 17.40
N PRO A 153 12.59 13.21 17.75
CA PRO A 153 13.19 13.69 18.99
C PRO A 153 12.50 13.14 20.24
N PHE A 154 11.57 12.18 20.07
CA PHE A 154 10.81 11.51 21.12
C PHE A 154 11.23 10.06 21.40
N ASP A 155 12.38 9.58 20.87
CA ASP A 155 12.98 8.32 21.34
C ASP A 155 13.67 8.52 22.71
N GLU A 156 13.02 9.25 23.61
CA GLU A 156 13.28 9.16 25.04
C GLU A 156 12.51 7.91 25.53
N GLU A 157 13.27 6.91 25.93
CA GLU A 157 12.81 5.70 26.62
C GLU A 157 11.86 6.08 27.77
N ASP A 158 10.57 6.21 27.50
CA ASP A 158 9.57 6.24 28.55
C ASP A 158 9.49 4.87 29.20
N ASP A 159 10.29 4.74 30.27
CA ASP A 159 10.15 3.69 31.29
C ASP A 159 8.72 3.77 31.92
N PHE A 160 7.74 3.23 31.21
CA PHE A 160 6.40 3.08 31.72
C PHE A 160 6.27 1.77 32.50
N SER A 161 6.91 1.76 33.70
CA SER A 161 6.58 0.82 34.74
C SER A 161 5.49 1.44 35.61
N ASP A 162 4.23 1.22 35.30
CA ASP A 162 3.23 1.13 36.37
C ASP A 162 2.06 0.23 35.94
N GLY A 163 1.89 -0.80 36.76
CA GLY A 163 0.85 -1.79 36.59
C GLY A 163 -0.53 -1.27 36.99
N THR A 164 -1.48 -1.59 36.16
CA THR A 164 -2.83 -1.93 36.63
C THR A 164 -3.37 -3.04 35.76
N GLU A 165 -3.38 -4.25 36.35
CA GLU A 165 -4.17 -5.37 35.87
C GLU A 165 -5.65 -4.97 35.98
N GLU A 166 -6.32 -4.74 34.85
CA GLU A 166 -7.77 -4.70 34.80
C GLU A 166 -8.28 -6.05 34.29
N ASP A 167 -8.89 -6.78 35.27
CA ASP A 167 -9.65 -8.01 35.05
C ASP A 167 -10.75 -7.80 34.00
N TRP A 168 -10.67 -8.53 32.91
CA TRP A 168 -11.79 -8.70 31.99
C TRP A 168 -12.54 -9.95 32.35
N ASP A 169 -13.62 -9.77 33.12
CA ASP A 169 -14.57 -10.81 33.44
C ASP A 169 -15.26 -11.37 32.20
N ASP A 170 -15.21 -12.69 32.12
CA ASP A 170 -15.92 -13.56 31.19
C ASP A 170 -17.41 -13.22 31.10
N ALA A 171 -17.86 -12.82 29.91
CA ALA A 171 -19.27 -12.88 29.54
C ALA A 171 -19.44 -14.02 28.51
N GLU A 172 -19.70 -15.22 29.06
CA GLU A 172 -20.21 -16.34 28.27
C GLU A 172 -21.67 -16.04 27.88
N GLU A 173 -21.91 -15.67 26.60
CA GLU A 173 -23.25 -15.68 26.03
C GLU A 173 -23.58 -17.09 25.52
N GLU A 174 -24.50 -17.75 26.18
CA GLU A 174 -25.09 -19.02 25.77
C GLU A 174 -25.87 -18.80 24.43
N LEU A 175 -25.43 -19.47 23.38
CA LEU A 175 -26.19 -19.59 22.14
C LEU A 175 -27.19 -20.72 22.25
N ASP A 176 -28.47 -20.38 22.34
CA ASP A 176 -29.58 -21.32 22.26
C ASP A 176 -29.72 -21.83 20.82
N ASP A 177 -29.40 -23.10 20.62
CA ASP A 177 -29.67 -23.85 19.39
C ASP A 177 -31.18 -24.17 19.30
N GLU A 178 -31.96 -23.40 18.57
CA GLU A 178 -33.29 -23.83 18.11
C GLU A 178 -33.18 -24.62 16.78
N GLU A 179 -33.29 -25.94 16.92
CA GLU A 179 -33.45 -26.85 15.79
C GLU A 179 -34.86 -26.69 15.19
N ASP A 180 -34.97 -26.06 14.02
CA ASP A 180 -36.18 -26.10 13.23
C ASP A 180 -36.26 -27.43 12.45
N VAL A 181 -37.15 -28.30 12.94
CA VAL A 181 -37.54 -29.54 12.27
C VAL A 181 -38.44 -29.20 11.10
N VAL A 182 -37.97 -29.35 9.88
CA VAL A 182 -38.82 -29.33 8.68
C VAL A 182 -39.42 -30.69 8.42
N ASP A 183 -40.75 -30.76 8.56
CA ASP A 183 -41.59 -31.89 8.28
C ASP A 183 -41.81 -32.01 6.74
N ASP A 184 -41.22 -33.05 6.14
CA ASP A 184 -41.40 -33.39 4.72
C ASP A 184 -42.69 -34.18 4.56
N GLY A 185 -43.80 -33.47 4.32
CA GLY A 185 -45.10 -34.11 3.94
C GLY A 185 -45.15 -34.44 2.46
N TYR A 186 -44.97 -35.71 2.13
CA TYR A 186 -45.25 -36.31 0.82
C TYR A 186 -46.72 -36.69 0.69
N SER A 187 -47.44 -36.14 -0.30
CA SER A 187 -48.61 -36.75 -0.93
C SER A 187 -48.91 -36.07 -2.26
#